data_30d89345d54f38859eb996007c215afa
#
_entry.id   30d89345d54f38859eb996007c215afa
#
_cell.length_a   1.000
_cell.length_b   1.000
_cell.length_c   1.000
_cell.angle_alpha   90.00
_cell.angle_beta   90.00
_cell.angle_gamma   90.00
#
_symmetry.space_group_name_H-M   'P 1'
#
loop_
_entity.id
_entity.type
_entity.pdbx_description
1 polymer ?
#
loop_
_entity_poly.entity_id
_entity_poly.type
_entity_poly.pdbx_seq_one_letter_code
_entity_poly.pdbx_strand_id
1 'polypeptide(L)'
;MSEPWTWHGGDLSAAKRRFGPGDDPWIDLSTGINPNAWPDAESVDIDWRRLPERGAIAGLEAVAATCFGVAARHVCAVPGTEIGLRLVGALIGGEARYAAPGYRTHGEMIPAAMATGPDAIGRHGGSIILANPNNPDGRIAPSATLRDLLASRGGTDWLLVDEAFADVDPALSLAPAVGDDARLILFRSFGKF
;
A
#
# COMPACT_ATOMS: atom_id res chain seq x y z
N MET A 1 22.92 -0.59 14.66
CA MET A 1 22.70 -0.67 13.21
C MET A 1 21.80 -1.90 12.99
N SER A 2 20.63 -1.74 12.34
CA SER A 2 19.79 -2.88 11.99
C SER A 2 20.53 -3.74 10.97
N GLU A 3 20.43 -5.05 11.12
CA GLU A 3 21.02 -5.97 10.15
C GLU A 3 20.33 -5.79 8.79
N PRO A 4 21.07 -5.78 7.66
CA PRO A 4 20.49 -5.51 6.34
C PRO A 4 19.30 -6.39 5.96
N TRP A 5 19.28 -7.63 6.40
CA TRP A 5 18.20 -8.61 6.13
C TRP A 5 16.91 -8.35 6.94
N THR A 6 16.94 -7.45 7.93
CA THR A 6 15.74 -7.01 8.66
C THR A 6 15.09 -5.76 8.02
N TRP A 7 15.72 -5.19 7.01
CA TRP A 7 15.25 -3.98 6.36
C TRP A 7 14.07 -4.22 5.43
N HIS A 8 14.19 -5.26 4.60
CA HIS A 8 13.13 -5.79 3.74
C HIS A 8 13.15 -7.31 3.81
N GLY A 9 11.99 -7.95 3.69
CA GLY A 9 11.90 -9.40 3.50
C GLY A 9 12.48 -9.84 2.14
N GLY A 10 12.61 -11.16 1.94
CA GLY A 10 13.06 -11.77 0.70
C GLY A 10 14.57 -11.96 0.57
N ASP A 11 15.40 -11.57 1.56
CA ASP A 11 16.84 -11.85 1.54
C ASP A 11 17.18 -13.17 2.26
N LEU A 12 16.70 -14.26 1.69
CA LEU A 12 16.98 -15.61 2.19
C LEU A 12 18.48 -15.93 2.23
N SER A 13 19.25 -15.37 1.29
CA SER A 13 20.70 -15.57 1.25
C SER A 13 21.39 -14.96 2.47
N ALA A 14 21.00 -13.76 2.89
CA ALA A 14 21.52 -13.14 4.10
C ALA A 14 21.10 -13.89 5.36
N ALA A 15 19.85 -14.36 5.42
CA ALA A 15 19.38 -15.21 6.53
C ALA A 15 20.18 -16.50 6.64
N LYS A 16 20.41 -17.21 5.54
CA LYS A 16 21.25 -18.43 5.51
C LYS A 16 22.70 -18.16 5.93
N ARG A 17 23.29 -17.04 5.53
CA ARG A 17 24.65 -16.66 5.98
C ARG A 17 24.68 -16.43 7.49
N ARG A 18 23.64 -15.87 8.08
CA ARG A 18 23.57 -15.51 9.49
C ARG A 18 23.28 -16.70 10.40
N PHE A 19 22.39 -17.60 9.97
CA PHE A 19 21.85 -18.69 10.81
C PHE A 19 22.34 -20.07 10.36
N GLY A 20 23.10 -20.14 9.27
CA GLY A 20 23.52 -21.40 8.65
C GLY A 20 22.51 -21.93 7.64
N PRO A 21 22.93 -22.87 6.77
CA PRO A 21 22.07 -23.40 5.70
C PRO A 21 20.91 -24.24 6.24
N GLY A 22 21.06 -24.85 7.45
CA GLY A 22 20.10 -25.80 7.99
C GLY A 22 20.09 -27.15 7.25
N ASP A 23 19.53 -28.16 7.86
CA ASP A 23 19.33 -29.50 7.24
C ASP A 23 17.96 -29.56 6.53
N ASP A 24 16.99 -28.76 6.97
CA ASP A 24 15.65 -28.68 6.41
C ASP A 24 15.53 -27.57 5.34
N PRO A 25 14.57 -27.69 4.41
CA PRO A 25 14.25 -26.62 3.47
C PRO A 25 13.82 -25.33 4.18
N TRP A 26 14.42 -24.21 3.78
CA TRP A 26 14.01 -22.90 4.30
C TRP A 26 12.65 -22.49 3.73
N ILE A 27 11.78 -22.01 4.62
CA ILE A 27 10.49 -21.42 4.25
C ILE A 27 10.60 -19.91 4.51
N ASP A 28 10.52 -19.10 3.45
CA ASP A 28 10.57 -17.65 3.55
C ASP A 28 9.16 -17.07 3.71
N LEU A 29 8.84 -16.60 4.91
CA LEU A 29 7.60 -15.93 5.26
C LEU A 29 7.81 -14.42 5.49
N SER A 30 8.94 -13.88 5.08
CA SER A 30 9.31 -12.49 5.33
C SER A 30 8.66 -11.48 4.36
N THR A 31 7.99 -11.95 3.32
CA THR A 31 7.25 -11.13 2.36
C THR A 31 5.78 -11.50 2.34
N GLY A 32 4.92 -10.51 2.09
CA GLY A 32 3.47 -10.74 1.92
C GLY A 32 3.08 -11.00 0.45
N ILE A 33 3.95 -11.68 -0.31
CA ILE A 33 3.68 -12.01 -1.71
C ILE A 33 2.96 -13.35 -1.78
N ASN A 34 1.89 -13.44 -2.59
CA ASN A 34 1.20 -14.70 -2.85
C ASN A 34 2.18 -15.72 -3.45
N PRO A 35 2.37 -16.89 -2.82
CA PRO A 35 3.26 -17.92 -3.35
C PRO A 35 2.72 -18.62 -4.61
N ASN A 36 1.42 -18.46 -4.89
CA ASN A 36 0.82 -19.00 -6.11
C ASN A 36 0.90 -17.94 -7.22
N ALA A 37 1.67 -18.23 -8.26
CA ALA A 37 1.76 -17.33 -9.40
C ALA A 37 0.39 -17.17 -10.08
N TRP A 38 0.16 -15.99 -10.64
CA TRP A 38 -1.01 -15.78 -11.49
C TRP A 38 -0.95 -16.76 -12.68
N PRO A 39 -2.04 -17.47 -12.99
CA PRO A 39 -2.06 -18.41 -14.10
C PRO A 39 -1.63 -17.72 -15.41
N ASP A 40 -0.82 -18.39 -16.20
CA ASP A 40 -0.31 -17.91 -17.49
C ASP A 40 0.56 -16.62 -17.43
N ALA A 41 1.02 -16.21 -16.25
CA ALA A 41 1.89 -15.03 -16.11
C ALA A 41 3.14 -15.11 -17.00
N GLU A 42 3.69 -16.31 -17.20
CA GLU A 42 4.85 -16.56 -18.05
C GLU A 42 4.54 -16.47 -19.55
N SER A 43 3.27 -16.54 -19.95
CA SER A 43 2.84 -16.46 -21.34
C SER A 43 2.63 -15.04 -21.84
N VAL A 44 2.70 -14.05 -20.95
CA VAL A 44 2.52 -12.64 -21.31
C VAL A 44 3.73 -12.16 -22.12
N ASP A 45 3.49 -11.82 -23.39
CA ASP A 45 4.53 -11.25 -24.25
C ASP A 45 4.79 -9.78 -23.86
N ILE A 46 6.03 -9.52 -23.44
CA ILE A 46 6.46 -8.18 -23.02
C ILE A 46 7.60 -7.72 -23.94
N ASP A 47 7.37 -6.67 -24.72
CA ASP A 47 8.45 -6.02 -25.46
C ASP A 47 9.31 -5.14 -24.54
N TRP A 48 10.35 -5.72 -23.98
CA TRP A 48 11.30 -5.06 -23.08
C TRP A 48 12.11 -3.92 -23.73
N ARG A 49 12.00 -3.71 -25.03
CA ARG A 49 12.72 -2.67 -25.77
C ARG A 49 11.90 -1.42 -25.99
N ARG A 50 10.64 -1.42 -25.57
CA ARG A 50 9.72 -0.28 -25.74
C ARG A 50 9.27 0.28 -24.40
N LEU A 51 9.12 1.59 -24.34
CA LEU A 51 8.44 2.23 -23.22
C LEU A 51 6.92 2.00 -23.35
N PRO A 52 6.19 1.92 -22.23
CA PRO A 52 4.73 1.88 -22.27
C PRO A 52 4.17 3.11 -23.00
N GLU A 53 3.27 2.88 -23.93
CA GLU A 53 2.56 3.97 -24.60
C GLU A 53 1.49 4.58 -23.68
N ARG A 54 1.19 5.87 -23.88
CA ARG A 54 0.15 6.55 -23.07
C ARG A 54 -1.20 5.83 -23.15
N GLY A 55 -1.56 5.31 -24.34
CA GLY A 55 -2.77 4.52 -24.52
C GLY A 55 -2.79 3.23 -23.72
N ALA A 56 -1.66 2.55 -23.59
CA ALA A 56 -1.54 1.34 -22.78
C ALA A 56 -1.69 1.64 -21.27
N ILE A 57 -1.10 2.74 -20.79
CA ILE A 57 -1.25 3.19 -19.40
C ILE A 57 -2.71 3.56 -19.12
N ALA A 58 -3.34 4.35 -19.98
CA ALA A 58 -4.75 4.72 -19.84
C ALA A 58 -5.67 3.49 -19.87
N GLY A 59 -5.35 2.49 -20.69
CA GLY A 59 -6.04 1.21 -20.73
C GLY A 59 -5.94 0.43 -19.41
N LEU A 60 -4.74 0.37 -18.82
CA LEU A 60 -4.52 -0.22 -17.51
C LEU A 60 -5.34 0.49 -16.43
N GLU A 61 -5.31 1.82 -16.40
CA GLU A 61 -6.06 2.63 -15.43
C GLU A 61 -7.58 2.43 -15.59
N ALA A 62 -8.09 2.31 -16.81
CA ALA A 62 -9.50 2.05 -17.06
C ALA A 62 -9.94 0.65 -16.58
N VAL A 63 -9.12 -0.37 -16.80
CA VAL A 63 -9.38 -1.74 -16.30
C VAL A 63 -9.34 -1.75 -14.77
N ALA A 64 -8.32 -1.14 -14.16
CA ALA A 64 -8.21 -1.03 -12.71
C ALA A 64 -9.40 -0.28 -12.11
N ALA A 65 -9.83 0.82 -12.73
CA ALA A 65 -11.00 1.59 -12.32
C ALA A 65 -12.28 0.72 -12.32
N THR A 66 -12.47 -0.09 -13.35
CA THR A 66 -13.58 -1.05 -13.43
C THR A 66 -13.50 -2.07 -12.31
N CYS A 67 -12.33 -2.63 -12.05
CA CYS A 67 -12.10 -3.60 -10.99
C CYS A 67 -12.40 -3.02 -9.59
N PHE A 68 -11.99 -1.77 -9.36
CA PHE A 68 -12.19 -1.10 -8.07
C PHE A 68 -13.55 -0.40 -7.93
N GLY A 69 -14.35 -0.34 -9.00
CA GLY A 69 -15.65 0.32 -9.00
C GLY A 69 -15.58 1.84 -8.88
N VAL A 70 -14.53 2.47 -9.45
CA VAL A 70 -14.32 3.92 -9.44
C VAL A 70 -14.25 4.49 -10.86
N ALA A 71 -14.33 5.82 -11.01
CA ALA A 71 -14.12 6.44 -12.31
C ALA A 71 -12.64 6.43 -12.71
N ALA A 72 -12.33 6.19 -13.99
CA ALA A 72 -10.94 6.09 -14.47
C ALA A 72 -10.09 7.34 -14.15
N ARG A 73 -10.70 8.52 -14.12
CA ARG A 73 -10.00 9.77 -13.75
C ARG A 73 -9.46 9.77 -12.30
N HIS A 74 -9.94 8.87 -11.46
CA HIS A 74 -9.47 8.71 -10.07
C HIS A 74 -8.39 7.63 -9.92
N VAL A 75 -7.93 7.04 -11.01
CA VAL A 75 -6.88 6.02 -11.00
C VAL A 75 -5.63 6.57 -11.65
N CYS A 76 -4.50 6.34 -11.00
CA CYS A 76 -3.18 6.70 -11.52
C CYS A 76 -2.24 5.52 -11.34
N ALA A 77 -1.73 4.98 -12.45
CA ALA A 77 -0.73 3.93 -12.44
C ALA A 77 0.66 4.51 -12.11
N VAL A 78 1.33 3.89 -11.16
CA VAL A 78 2.68 4.28 -10.72
C VAL A 78 3.61 3.06 -10.71
N PRO A 79 4.94 3.23 -10.84
CA PRO A 79 5.88 2.11 -10.87
C PRO A 79 6.11 1.53 -9.46
N GLY A 80 5.04 1.03 -8.84
CA GLY A 80 5.03 0.43 -7.52
C GLY A 80 4.51 1.32 -6.41
N THR A 81 3.89 0.70 -5.39
CA THR A 81 3.26 1.38 -4.25
C THR A 81 4.28 2.22 -3.46
N GLU A 82 5.51 1.77 -3.32
CA GLU A 82 6.59 2.54 -2.65
C GLU A 82 6.81 3.90 -3.30
N ILE A 83 6.87 3.95 -4.62
CA ILE A 83 7.00 5.21 -5.37
C ILE A 83 5.74 6.05 -5.21
N GLY A 84 4.55 5.41 -5.31
CA GLY A 84 3.27 6.10 -5.10
C GLY A 84 3.17 6.77 -3.73
N LEU A 85 3.53 6.06 -2.66
CA LEU A 85 3.57 6.59 -1.30
C LEU A 85 4.45 7.84 -1.21
N ARG A 86 5.68 7.76 -1.70
CA ARG A 86 6.64 8.88 -1.64
C ARG A 86 6.20 10.08 -2.47
N LEU A 87 5.65 9.86 -3.67
CA LEU A 87 5.12 10.94 -4.51
C LEU A 87 3.94 11.65 -3.83
N VAL A 88 2.99 10.88 -3.31
CA VAL A 88 1.83 11.43 -2.60
C VAL A 88 2.26 12.18 -1.35
N GLY A 89 3.18 11.62 -0.56
CA GLY A 89 3.72 12.31 0.62
C GLY A 89 4.38 13.65 0.29
N ALA A 90 5.15 13.70 -0.80
CA ALA A 90 5.77 14.94 -1.27
C ALA A 90 4.76 15.99 -1.76
N LEU A 91 3.65 15.54 -2.35
CA LEU A 91 2.58 16.43 -2.85
C LEU A 91 1.72 17.00 -1.73
N ILE A 92 1.38 16.17 -0.72
CA ILE A 92 0.47 16.56 0.35
C ILE A 92 1.24 17.37 1.42
N GLY A 93 2.36 16.84 1.92
CA GLY A 93 3.12 17.47 3.00
C GLY A 93 2.29 17.73 4.27
N GLY A 94 2.73 18.71 5.05
CA GLY A 94 2.00 19.17 6.24
C GLY A 94 2.10 18.25 7.45
N GLU A 95 1.22 18.45 8.44
CA GLU A 95 1.10 17.58 9.60
C GLU A 95 0.53 16.22 9.19
N ALA A 96 1.13 15.16 9.69
CA ALA A 96 0.68 13.80 9.44
C ALA A 96 0.90 12.88 10.63
N ARG A 97 0.06 11.85 10.73
CA ARG A 97 0.21 10.75 11.67
C ARG A 97 0.07 9.43 10.93
N TYR A 98 0.83 8.44 11.36
CA TYR A 98 0.72 7.10 10.80
C TYR A 98 0.43 6.06 11.88
N ALA A 99 -0.35 5.05 11.52
CA ALA A 99 -0.66 3.94 12.40
C ALA A 99 0.60 3.09 12.66
N ALA A 100 0.96 2.92 13.93
CA ALA A 100 2.09 2.09 14.33
C ALA A 100 1.61 0.93 15.23
N PRO A 101 2.20 -0.29 15.06
CA PRO A 101 3.18 -0.65 14.04
C PRO A 101 2.59 -0.59 12.64
N GLY A 102 3.42 -0.27 11.63
CA GLY A 102 2.98 -0.13 10.25
C GLY A 102 4.14 -0.29 9.28
N TYR A 103 3.83 -0.26 7.99
CA TYR A 103 4.85 -0.28 6.96
C TYR A 103 5.75 0.96 7.09
N ARG A 104 7.07 0.76 7.04
CA ARG A 104 8.05 1.81 7.35
C ARG A 104 7.84 3.10 6.56
N THR A 105 7.56 2.99 5.27
CA THR A 105 7.39 4.15 4.40
C THR A 105 6.20 5.02 4.80
N HIS A 106 5.21 4.51 5.53
CA HIS A 106 4.14 5.34 6.07
C HIS A 106 4.68 6.43 7.01
N GLY A 107 5.72 6.12 7.79
CA GLY A 107 6.37 7.10 8.65
C GLY A 107 7.41 7.99 7.96
N GLU A 108 7.81 7.63 6.73
CA GLU A 108 8.85 8.33 5.99
C GLU A 108 8.31 9.19 4.83
N MET A 109 7.07 8.91 4.36
CA MET A 109 6.53 9.55 3.15
C MET A 109 6.23 11.04 3.33
N ILE A 110 5.86 11.45 4.54
CA ILE A 110 5.69 12.86 4.91
C ILE A 110 6.72 13.19 5.98
N PRO A 111 7.58 14.20 5.76
CA PRO A 111 8.55 14.61 6.77
C PRO A 111 7.86 14.97 8.08
N ALA A 112 8.42 14.52 9.20
CA ALA A 112 7.90 14.73 10.55
C ALA A 112 6.52 14.07 10.83
N ALA A 113 6.08 13.11 10.03
CA ALA A 113 4.92 12.29 10.39
C ALA A 113 5.16 11.57 11.73
N MET A 114 4.17 11.62 12.62
CA MET A 114 4.29 11.07 13.96
C MET A 114 3.59 9.71 14.09
N ALA A 115 4.26 8.75 14.72
CA ALA A 115 3.68 7.47 15.05
C ALA A 115 2.52 7.63 16.03
N THR A 116 1.43 6.90 15.81
CA THR A 116 0.27 6.90 16.69
C THR A 116 -0.28 5.48 16.79
N GLY A 117 -0.66 5.06 17.98
CA GLY A 117 -1.35 3.79 18.15
C GLY A 117 -2.67 3.76 17.36
N PRO A 118 -3.07 2.61 16.83
CA PRO A 118 -4.25 2.51 15.95
C PRO A 118 -5.53 3.00 16.61
N ASP A 119 -5.70 2.81 17.92
CA ASP A 119 -6.89 3.24 18.66
C ASP A 119 -6.94 4.76 18.90
N ALA A 120 -5.83 5.45 18.70
CA ALA A 120 -5.71 6.90 18.91
C ALA A 120 -5.60 7.70 17.60
N ILE A 121 -5.51 7.02 16.45
CA ILE A 121 -5.16 7.67 15.18
C ILE A 121 -6.19 8.74 14.76
N GLY A 122 -7.46 8.55 15.08
CA GLY A 122 -8.53 9.49 14.75
C GLY A 122 -8.67 10.70 15.70
N ARG A 123 -7.91 10.74 16.80
CA ARG A 123 -8.04 11.77 17.85
C ARG A 123 -7.25 13.04 17.56
N HIS A 124 -6.52 13.08 16.47
CA HIS A 124 -5.61 14.17 16.15
C HIS A 124 -5.93 14.77 14.77
N GLY A 125 -5.62 16.04 14.59
CA GLY A 125 -5.63 16.71 13.31
C GLY A 125 -4.48 16.22 12.40
N GLY A 126 -4.43 16.76 11.19
CA GLY A 126 -3.45 16.40 10.17
C GLY A 126 -3.88 15.23 9.30
N SER A 127 -3.09 14.95 8.30
CA SER A 127 -3.29 13.79 7.43
C SER A 127 -3.04 12.49 8.18
N ILE A 128 -3.79 11.45 7.84
CA ILE A 128 -3.67 10.13 8.47
C ILE A 128 -3.22 9.12 7.43
N ILE A 129 -2.25 8.30 7.82
CA ILE A 129 -1.68 7.24 7.00
C ILE A 129 -1.83 5.92 7.75
N LEU A 130 -2.46 4.93 7.11
CA LEU A 130 -2.60 3.59 7.68
C LEU A 130 -2.67 2.54 6.56
N ALA A 131 -2.41 1.28 6.89
CA ALA A 131 -2.72 0.16 6.01
C ALA A 131 -3.99 -0.57 6.47
N ASN A 132 -4.79 -1.09 5.53
CA ASN A 132 -5.95 -1.91 5.85
C ASN A 132 -6.18 -2.99 4.77
N PRO A 133 -5.90 -4.26 5.08
CA PRO A 133 -5.32 -4.84 6.30
C PRO A 133 -3.94 -4.30 6.63
N ASN A 134 -3.63 -4.20 7.93
CA ASN A 134 -2.37 -3.60 8.37
C ASN A 134 -1.18 -4.57 8.23
N ASN A 135 -0.05 -4.04 7.86
CA ASN A 135 1.24 -4.72 7.88
C ASN A 135 2.11 -4.07 8.98
N PRO A 136 2.61 -4.80 10.02
CA PRO A 136 2.85 -6.27 9.98
C PRO A 136 1.82 -7.14 10.71
N ASP A 137 0.88 -6.57 11.45
CA ASP A 137 0.08 -7.32 12.44
C ASP A 137 -1.25 -7.89 11.90
N GLY A 138 -1.59 -7.62 10.63
CA GLY A 138 -2.80 -8.11 9.99
C GLY A 138 -4.09 -7.52 10.53
N ARG A 139 -4.03 -6.49 11.37
CA ARG A 139 -5.21 -5.84 11.94
C ARG A 139 -6.08 -5.25 10.85
N ILE A 140 -7.39 -5.39 11.02
CA ILE A 140 -8.40 -4.86 10.10
C ILE A 140 -9.23 -3.80 10.83
N ALA A 141 -9.29 -2.61 10.26
CA ALA A 141 -10.23 -1.58 10.65
C ALA A 141 -11.52 -1.75 9.84
N PRO A 142 -12.70 -1.80 10.48
CA PRO A 142 -13.98 -1.86 9.78
C PRO A 142 -14.15 -0.67 8.81
N SER A 143 -14.73 -0.91 7.64
CA SER A 143 -14.97 0.14 6.64
C SER A 143 -15.81 1.31 7.19
N ALA A 144 -16.73 1.05 8.13
CA ALA A 144 -17.49 2.10 8.81
C ALA A 144 -16.58 3.03 9.61
N THR A 145 -15.65 2.48 10.40
CA THR A 145 -14.67 3.26 11.18
C THR A 145 -13.80 4.13 10.28
N LEU A 146 -13.38 3.60 9.14
CA LEU A 146 -12.56 4.36 8.18
C LEU A 146 -13.37 5.45 7.48
N ARG A 147 -14.68 5.24 7.22
CA ARG A 147 -15.57 6.29 6.71
C ARG A 147 -15.79 7.41 7.72
N ASP A 148 -15.97 7.08 8.99
CA ASP A 148 -16.09 8.09 10.07
C ASP A 148 -14.79 8.88 10.17
N LEU A 149 -13.65 8.20 10.06
CA LEU A 149 -12.35 8.85 10.03
C LEU A 149 -12.20 9.77 8.81
N LEU A 150 -12.63 9.37 7.64
CA LEU A 150 -12.66 10.19 6.42
C LEU A 150 -13.57 11.41 6.61
N ALA A 151 -14.78 11.21 7.12
CA ALA A 151 -15.74 12.29 7.36
C ALA A 151 -15.23 13.33 8.36
N SER A 152 -14.33 12.94 9.26
CA SER A 152 -13.70 13.84 10.23
C SER A 152 -12.54 14.66 9.64
N ARG A 153 -12.10 14.37 8.41
CA ARG A 153 -11.04 15.14 7.73
C ARG A 153 -11.60 16.42 7.14
N GLY A 154 -10.88 17.52 7.34
CA GLY A 154 -11.28 18.83 6.84
C GLY A 154 -10.07 19.64 6.37
N GLY A 155 -10.33 20.78 5.77
CA GLY A 155 -9.26 21.66 5.30
C GLY A 155 -8.35 20.99 4.28
N THR A 156 -7.07 20.84 4.64
CA THR A 156 -6.03 20.23 3.81
C THR A 156 -5.67 18.80 4.23
N ASP A 157 -6.35 18.24 5.22
CA ASP A 157 -6.03 16.93 5.79
C ASP A 157 -6.57 15.79 4.92
N TRP A 158 -5.78 14.75 4.77
CA TRP A 158 -6.09 13.59 3.95
C TRP A 158 -6.16 12.31 4.77
N LEU A 159 -6.99 11.38 4.32
CA LEU A 159 -6.93 9.98 4.72
C LEU A 159 -6.21 9.19 3.61
N LEU A 160 -5.07 8.60 3.96
CA LEU A 160 -4.27 7.78 3.07
C LEU A 160 -4.33 6.33 3.56
N VAL A 161 -4.89 5.46 2.75
CA VAL A 161 -5.06 4.04 3.13
C VAL A 161 -4.28 3.16 2.15
N ASP A 162 -3.33 2.43 2.69
CA ASP A 162 -2.60 1.40 1.95
C ASP A 162 -3.43 0.11 1.96
N GLU A 163 -4.05 -0.16 0.84
CA GLU A 163 -4.89 -1.33 0.60
C GLU A 163 -4.14 -2.42 -0.19
N ALA A 164 -2.81 -2.51 -0.04
CA ALA A 164 -2.01 -3.51 -0.76
C ALA A 164 -2.44 -4.97 -0.49
N PHE A 165 -3.13 -5.22 0.61
CA PHE A 165 -3.65 -6.53 0.99
C PHE A 165 -5.18 -6.64 0.95
N ALA A 166 -5.91 -5.63 0.46
CA ALA A 166 -7.37 -5.63 0.49
C ALA A 166 -8.02 -6.61 -0.49
N ASP A 167 -7.25 -7.16 -1.45
CA ASP A 167 -7.77 -8.14 -2.40
C ASP A 167 -8.17 -9.48 -1.74
N VAL A 168 -7.69 -9.77 -0.52
CA VAL A 168 -8.14 -10.94 0.27
C VAL A 168 -9.61 -10.85 0.68
N ASP A 169 -10.10 -9.62 0.87
CA ASP A 169 -11.51 -9.33 1.16
C ASP A 169 -11.87 -7.94 0.59
N PRO A 170 -12.39 -7.87 -0.63
CA PRO A 170 -12.74 -6.63 -1.30
C PRO A 170 -13.75 -5.74 -0.52
N ALA A 171 -14.53 -6.32 0.40
CA ALA A 171 -15.47 -5.58 1.23
C ALA A 171 -14.78 -4.62 2.23
N LEU A 172 -13.48 -4.82 2.47
CA LEU A 172 -12.67 -3.94 3.32
C LEU A 172 -12.31 -2.62 2.62
N SER A 173 -12.36 -2.59 1.29
CA SER A 173 -11.91 -1.44 0.51
C SER A 173 -12.79 -0.21 0.69
N LEU A 174 -12.16 0.95 0.78
CA LEU A 174 -12.80 2.25 0.73
C LEU A 174 -12.99 2.78 -0.70
N ALA A 175 -12.70 2.01 -1.73
CA ALA A 175 -12.88 2.43 -3.13
C ALA A 175 -14.25 3.07 -3.40
N PRO A 176 -15.38 2.57 -2.86
CA PRO A 176 -16.68 3.22 -3.04
C PRO A 176 -16.81 4.64 -2.46
N ALA A 177 -15.85 5.07 -1.63
CA ALA A 177 -15.82 6.43 -1.07
C ALA A 177 -14.89 7.38 -1.84
N VAL A 178 -14.21 6.90 -2.89
CA VAL A 178 -13.37 7.75 -3.76
C VAL A 178 -14.25 8.65 -4.63
N GLY A 179 -13.96 9.94 -4.65
CA GLY A 179 -14.70 10.93 -5.42
C GLY A 179 -13.97 12.27 -5.49
N ASP A 180 -14.47 13.19 -6.32
CA ASP A 180 -13.83 14.48 -6.59
C ASP A 180 -13.64 15.33 -5.31
N ASP A 181 -14.58 15.24 -4.37
CA ASP A 181 -14.56 15.99 -3.11
C ASP A 181 -13.98 15.21 -1.92
N ALA A 182 -13.65 13.92 -2.11
CA ALA A 182 -13.14 13.07 -1.05
C ALA A 182 -11.66 13.36 -0.77
N ARG A 183 -11.32 13.61 0.48
CA ARG A 183 -9.93 13.72 0.96
C ARG A 183 -9.36 12.32 1.23
N LEU A 184 -9.46 11.44 0.23
CA LEU A 184 -9.10 10.03 0.32
C LEU A 184 -8.13 9.65 -0.80
N ILE A 185 -7.03 9.00 -0.43
CA ILE A 185 -6.14 8.36 -1.39
C ILE A 185 -5.96 6.90 -0.97
N LEU A 186 -6.18 6.00 -1.92
CA LEU A 186 -5.99 4.57 -1.73
C LEU A 186 -4.77 4.10 -2.54
N PHE A 187 -3.96 3.26 -1.92
CA PHE A 187 -2.85 2.59 -2.61
C PHE A 187 -3.21 1.13 -2.82
N ARG A 188 -3.16 0.68 -4.07
CA ARG A 188 -3.40 -0.70 -4.48
C ARG A 188 -2.13 -1.29 -5.06
N SER A 189 -1.95 -2.60 -4.96
CA SER A 189 -0.73 -3.28 -5.40
C SER A 189 -1.04 -4.51 -6.22
N PHE A 190 -0.41 -4.66 -7.38
CA PHE A 190 -0.41 -5.92 -8.15
C PHE A 190 0.63 -6.93 -7.63
N GLY A 191 1.51 -6.51 -6.75
CA GLY A 191 2.63 -7.34 -6.29
C GLY A 191 2.33 -8.22 -5.09
N LYS A 192 1.07 -8.30 -4.63
CA LYS A 192 0.70 -9.06 -3.43
C LYS A 192 -0.21 -10.26 -3.74
N PHE A 193 -1.13 -10.15 -4.66
CA PHE A 193 -2.08 -11.19 -5.04
C PHE A 193 -2.11 -11.38 -6.55
#